data_14712b0300d6c3d5229c08b165c45adb
#
_entry.id   14712b0300d6c3d5229c08b165c45adb
#
_cell.length_a   1.000
_cell.length_b   1.000
_cell.length_c   1.000
_cell.angle_alpha   90.00
_cell.angle_beta   90.00
_cell.angle_gamma   90.00
#
_symmetry.space_group_name_H-M   'P 1'
#
loop_
_entity.id
_entity.type
_entity.pdbx_description
1 polymer ?
#
loop_
_entity_poly.entity_id
_entity_poly.type
_entity_poly.pdbx_seq_one_letter_code
_entity_poly.pdbx_strand_id
1 'polypeptide(L)'
;MTEHVPVTTGQQLGRRSWAEPWKIKMVERLWMSTREERERSLAEAGYNTFLLRSEEVYIDLLTDSGTNAMSDRQWAGMMLGDEAYAGSRNFYRLEAAIQRYYGYVHVVPTHQGRGAEHLISQIAIKPGQFVPGNMYFTTTRLHQERAGGIFVDVIRDEAHDPESLHPFKGDVDLGKLEALVAEHGAEQIAYVSLAGTVNMAGGQPVSMANV
;
A
#
# COMPACT_ATOMS: atom_id res chain seq x y z
N MET A 1 -15.58 0.18 31.10
CA MET A 1 -16.58 -0.06 30.03
C MET A 1 -16.38 1.03 29.01
N THR A 2 -15.70 0.78 27.93
CA THR A 2 -15.58 1.72 26.81
C THR A 2 -16.78 1.50 25.92
N GLU A 3 -17.76 2.39 25.95
CA GLU A 3 -18.85 2.40 25.01
C GLU A 3 -18.26 2.45 23.58
N HIS A 4 -18.59 1.42 22.82
CA HIS A 4 -18.30 1.37 21.41
C HIS A 4 -19.21 2.41 20.75
N VAL A 5 -18.67 3.57 20.44
CA VAL A 5 -19.37 4.52 19.55
C VAL A 5 -19.37 3.85 18.17
N PRO A 6 -20.52 3.47 17.64
CA PRO A 6 -20.59 2.85 16.32
C PRO A 6 -20.09 3.84 15.27
N VAL A 7 -19.20 3.38 14.40
CA VAL A 7 -18.84 4.13 13.19
C VAL A 7 -20.09 4.20 12.33
N THR A 8 -20.78 5.32 12.38
CA THR A 8 -21.94 5.58 11.52
C THR A 8 -21.41 5.82 10.10
N THR A 9 -21.60 4.88 9.22
CA THR A 9 -21.38 5.09 7.77
C THR A 9 -22.39 6.14 7.26
N GLY A 10 -22.06 6.83 6.18
CA GLY A 10 -22.93 7.87 5.60
C GLY A 10 -24.37 7.42 5.32
N GLN A 11 -24.60 6.11 5.18
CA GLN A 11 -25.92 5.52 5.04
C GLN A 11 -26.77 5.61 6.31
N GLN A 12 -26.16 5.52 7.50
CA GLN A 12 -26.87 5.62 8.79
C GLN A 12 -27.31 7.05 9.11
N LEU A 13 -26.71 8.04 8.45
CA LEU A 13 -27.09 9.46 8.60
C LEU A 13 -28.13 9.92 7.58
N GLY A 14 -28.69 9.02 6.78
CA GLY A 14 -29.68 9.32 5.74
C GLY A 14 -29.14 10.19 4.60
N ARG A 15 -27.84 10.37 4.49
CA ARG A 15 -27.16 11.15 3.45
C ARG A 15 -26.62 10.21 2.36
N ARG A 16 -26.97 10.48 1.11
CA ARG A 16 -26.39 9.82 -0.08
C ARG A 16 -25.04 10.50 -0.38
N SER A 17 -24.01 10.19 0.40
CA SER A 17 -22.65 10.61 0.10
C SER A 17 -21.76 9.38 0.01
N TRP A 18 -20.93 9.32 -1.03
CA TRP A 18 -19.89 8.30 -1.21
C TRP A 18 -18.61 8.66 -0.43
N ALA A 19 -18.50 9.93 -0.02
CA ALA A 19 -17.38 10.40 0.76
C ALA A 19 -17.68 10.30 2.25
N GLU A 20 -16.72 9.84 3.03
CA GLU A 20 -16.78 9.84 4.49
C GLU A 20 -16.74 11.28 5.02
N PRO A 21 -17.52 11.61 6.08
CA PRO A 21 -17.65 12.97 6.59
C PRO A 21 -16.50 13.32 7.55
N TRP A 22 -15.37 13.71 7.04
CA TRP A 22 -14.21 14.14 7.83
C TRP A 22 -14.24 15.64 8.12
N LYS A 23 -13.75 16.04 9.30
CA LYS A 23 -13.40 17.42 9.63
C LYS A 23 -11.89 17.56 9.70
N ILE A 24 -11.35 18.50 8.95
CA ILE A 24 -9.92 18.82 8.98
C ILE A 24 -9.64 19.63 10.26
N LYS A 25 -8.73 19.14 11.10
CA LYS A 25 -8.31 19.83 12.34
C LYS A 25 -6.98 20.55 12.21
N MET A 26 -6.20 20.24 11.19
CA MET A 26 -4.88 20.83 10.95
C MET A 26 -4.80 21.35 9.53
N VAL A 27 -4.27 22.55 9.39
CA VAL A 27 -4.04 23.19 8.10
C VAL A 27 -2.60 23.69 8.09
N GLU A 28 -1.82 23.27 7.11
CA GLU A 28 -0.50 23.81 6.86
C GLU A 28 -0.57 24.88 5.77
N ARG A 29 0.14 26.00 6.00
CA ARG A 29 0.21 27.08 5.03
C ARG A 29 1.16 26.67 3.89
N LEU A 30 0.66 26.69 2.66
CA LEU A 30 1.46 26.49 1.47
C LEU A 30 2.05 27.80 0.97
N TRP A 31 3.23 27.72 0.38
CA TRP A 31 3.84 28.80 -0.38
C TRP A 31 3.42 28.69 -1.84
N MET A 32 2.81 29.77 -2.34
CA MET A 32 2.36 29.85 -3.74
C MET A 32 3.49 30.42 -4.60
N SER A 33 4.28 29.56 -5.19
CA SER A 33 5.36 29.94 -6.10
C SER A 33 4.82 30.45 -7.44
N THR A 34 5.54 31.38 -8.06
CA THR A 34 5.26 31.82 -9.43
C THR A 34 5.69 30.77 -10.44
N ARG A 35 5.25 30.91 -11.70
CA ARG A 35 5.67 30.02 -12.78
C ARG A 35 7.18 30.07 -12.99
N GLU A 36 7.75 31.27 -13.00
CA GLU A 36 9.18 31.52 -13.22
C GLU A 36 10.04 30.90 -12.12
N GLU A 37 9.57 30.97 -10.88
CA GLU A 37 10.23 30.29 -9.75
C GLU A 37 10.22 28.78 -9.95
N ARG A 38 9.08 28.19 -10.32
CA ARG A 38 8.99 26.74 -10.57
C ARG A 38 9.86 26.27 -11.73
N GLU A 39 9.86 27.01 -12.84
CA GLU A 39 10.72 26.69 -14.01
C GLU A 39 12.20 26.72 -13.62
N ARG A 40 12.64 27.70 -12.85
CA ARG A 40 14.00 27.80 -12.35
C ARG A 40 14.36 26.64 -11.42
N SER A 41 13.55 26.40 -10.37
CA SER A 41 13.78 25.32 -9.40
C SER A 41 13.82 23.96 -10.09
N LEU A 42 12.93 23.71 -11.06
CA LEU A 42 12.93 22.46 -11.80
C LEU A 42 14.16 22.29 -12.68
N ALA A 43 14.66 23.35 -13.30
CA ALA A 43 15.91 23.34 -14.08
C ALA A 43 17.13 23.09 -13.17
N GLU A 44 17.19 23.77 -12.02
CA GLU A 44 18.25 23.58 -11.01
C GLU A 44 18.26 22.15 -10.44
N ALA A 45 17.10 21.54 -10.29
CA ALA A 45 16.93 20.15 -9.91
C ALA A 45 17.27 19.14 -11.04
N GLY A 46 17.71 19.61 -12.20
CA GLY A 46 18.00 18.77 -13.36
C GLY A 46 16.76 18.02 -13.89
N TYR A 47 15.59 18.63 -13.76
CA TYR A 47 14.27 18.05 -14.09
C TYR A 47 13.93 16.78 -13.28
N ASN A 48 14.61 16.56 -12.17
CA ASN A 48 14.30 15.49 -11.23
C ASN A 48 13.46 16.04 -10.06
N THR A 49 12.17 15.72 -10.04
CA THR A 49 11.24 16.21 -9.03
C THR A 49 11.59 15.78 -7.59
N PHE A 50 12.37 14.71 -7.41
CA PHE A 50 12.87 14.28 -6.10
C PHE A 50 13.97 15.17 -5.52
N LEU A 51 14.55 16.08 -6.31
CA LEU A 51 15.57 17.03 -5.87
C LEU A 51 15.02 18.43 -5.59
N LEU A 52 13.72 18.65 -5.79
CA LEU A 52 13.05 19.88 -5.41
C LEU A 52 12.97 19.98 -3.87
N ARG A 53 13.11 21.20 -3.35
CA ARG A 53 12.84 21.49 -1.95
C ARG A 53 11.35 21.59 -1.70
N SER A 54 10.88 21.24 -0.50
CA SER A 54 9.45 21.23 -0.19
C SER A 54 8.79 22.60 -0.35
N GLU A 55 9.50 23.69 -0.04
CA GLU A 55 9.01 25.06 -0.24
C GLU A 55 8.86 25.48 -1.70
N GLU A 56 9.46 24.74 -2.64
CA GLU A 56 9.34 24.98 -4.10
C GLU A 56 8.13 24.27 -4.71
N VAL A 57 7.48 23.38 -3.94
CA VAL A 57 6.38 22.55 -4.38
C VAL A 57 5.10 22.99 -3.67
N TYR A 58 4.13 23.54 -4.43
CA TYR A 58 2.84 23.90 -3.83
C TYR A 58 1.71 22.88 -4.05
N ILE A 59 1.86 21.99 -5.03
CA ILE A 59 0.99 20.81 -5.21
C ILE A 59 1.90 19.59 -5.23
N ASP A 60 1.92 18.85 -4.14
CA ASP A 60 2.72 17.65 -3.98
C ASP A 60 1.88 16.40 -4.28
N LEU A 61 2.21 15.72 -5.37
CA LEU A 61 1.59 14.45 -5.78
C LEU A 61 2.55 13.25 -5.59
N LEU A 62 3.77 13.49 -5.10
CA LEU A 62 4.77 12.44 -4.85
C LEU A 62 4.70 11.90 -3.42
N THR A 63 4.38 12.75 -2.45
CA THR A 63 4.27 12.37 -1.04
C THR A 63 2.91 11.73 -0.79
N ASP A 64 2.78 10.47 -1.17
CA ASP A 64 1.57 9.67 -1.03
C ASP A 64 1.63 8.68 0.15
N SER A 65 2.83 8.27 0.54
CA SER A 65 3.07 7.29 1.60
C SER A 65 3.36 7.97 2.93
N GLY A 66 2.60 7.62 3.98
CA GLY A 66 2.79 8.16 5.32
C GLY A 66 2.34 9.62 5.45
N THR A 67 1.48 10.07 4.58
CA THR A 67 0.79 11.35 4.73
C THR A 67 -0.16 11.29 5.92
N ASN A 68 -0.30 12.23 6.56
CA ASN A 68 -0.41 12.72 7.93
C ASN A 68 -1.83 12.88 8.43
N ALA A 69 -2.84 12.33 7.75
CA ALA A 69 -4.21 12.34 8.24
C ALA A 69 -4.36 11.37 9.42
N MET A 70 -3.87 11.76 10.58
CA MET A 70 -4.06 11.03 11.82
C MET A 70 -5.33 11.53 12.53
N SER A 71 -6.15 10.58 13.01
CA SER A 71 -7.30 10.93 13.84
C SER A 71 -6.87 11.46 15.22
N ASP A 72 -7.75 12.19 15.88
CA ASP A 72 -7.54 12.62 17.27
C ASP A 72 -7.36 11.42 18.22
N ARG A 73 -7.99 10.29 17.92
CA ARG A 73 -7.83 9.04 18.69
C ARG A 73 -6.45 8.40 18.47
N GLN A 74 -5.89 8.49 17.28
CA GLN A 74 -4.51 8.05 17.04
C GLN A 74 -3.51 8.91 17.81
N TRP A 75 -3.68 10.24 17.78
CA TRP A 75 -2.87 11.16 18.61
C TRP A 75 -3.00 10.87 20.09
N ALA A 76 -4.22 10.69 20.58
CA ALA A 76 -4.45 10.31 21.98
C ALA A 76 -3.79 8.96 22.32
N GLY A 77 -3.87 7.99 21.44
CA GLY A 77 -3.23 6.68 21.57
C GLY A 77 -1.71 6.78 21.70
N MET A 78 -1.07 7.67 20.92
CA MET A 78 0.36 7.95 21.04
C MET A 78 0.72 8.53 22.41
N MET A 79 -0.08 9.48 22.91
CA MET A 79 0.14 10.10 24.22
C MET A 79 -0.07 9.11 25.38
N LEU A 80 -0.89 8.09 25.20
CA LEU A 80 -1.14 7.01 26.18
C LEU A 80 -0.16 5.84 26.06
N GLY A 81 0.78 5.94 25.12
CA GLY A 81 1.84 4.97 24.95
C GLY A 81 2.78 4.89 26.16
N ASP A 82 3.47 3.78 26.30
CA ASP A 82 4.50 3.60 27.31
C ASP A 82 5.91 3.60 26.69
N GLU A 83 6.90 4.02 27.47
CA GLU A 83 8.30 4.09 27.07
C GLU A 83 9.10 2.87 27.56
N ALA A 84 8.50 1.69 27.57
CA ALA A 84 9.18 0.50 28.02
C ALA A 84 10.22 0.05 26.96
N TYR A 85 11.46 -0.21 27.40
CA TYR A 85 12.52 -0.76 26.53
C TYR A 85 12.14 -2.15 25.99
N ALA A 86 11.48 -2.96 26.80
CA ALA A 86 10.96 -4.27 26.43
C ALA A 86 9.61 -4.50 27.11
N GLY A 87 8.74 -5.29 26.50
CA GLY A 87 7.43 -5.62 27.07
C GLY A 87 6.44 -4.45 27.04
N SER A 88 6.57 -3.52 26.08
CA SER A 88 5.66 -2.39 25.90
C SER A 88 4.21 -2.85 25.72
N ARG A 89 3.29 -2.22 26.45
CA ARG A 89 1.84 -2.47 26.29
C ARG A 89 1.35 -2.14 24.87
N ASN A 90 2.02 -1.24 24.20
CA ASN A 90 1.67 -0.88 22.83
C ASN A 90 1.94 -2.02 21.85
N PHE A 91 3.00 -2.79 22.05
CA PHE A 91 3.28 -3.98 21.24
C PHE A 91 2.15 -5.00 21.36
N TYR A 92 1.73 -5.33 22.58
CA TYR A 92 0.64 -6.29 22.80
C TYR A 92 -0.72 -5.81 22.30
N ARG A 93 -0.96 -4.48 22.34
CA ARG A 93 -2.16 -3.89 21.74
C ARG A 93 -2.13 -3.98 20.20
N LEU A 94 -0.97 -3.76 19.57
CA LEU A 94 -0.77 -3.96 18.14
C LEU A 94 -1.02 -5.42 17.74
N GLU A 95 -0.41 -6.35 18.47
CA GLU A 95 -0.57 -7.79 18.25
C GLU A 95 -2.04 -8.21 18.34
N ALA A 96 -2.74 -7.80 19.41
CA ALA A 96 -4.17 -8.07 19.59
C ALA A 96 -5.04 -7.42 18.48
N ALA A 97 -4.68 -6.25 18.01
CA ALA A 97 -5.39 -5.58 16.91
C ALA A 97 -5.20 -6.36 15.59
N ILE A 98 -3.99 -6.78 15.27
CA ILE A 98 -3.70 -7.56 14.07
C ILE A 98 -4.39 -8.92 14.12
N GLN A 99 -4.37 -9.59 15.26
CA GLN A 99 -5.11 -10.84 15.44
C GLN A 99 -6.63 -10.64 15.22
N ARG A 100 -7.18 -9.54 15.73
CA ARG A 100 -8.61 -9.25 15.59
C ARG A 100 -9.02 -8.97 14.15
N TYR A 101 -8.23 -8.21 13.39
CA TYR A 101 -8.60 -7.76 12.05
C TYR A 101 -8.15 -8.67 10.92
N TYR A 102 -7.00 -9.33 11.09
CA TYR A 102 -6.37 -10.17 10.06
C TYR A 102 -6.30 -11.65 10.44
N GLY A 103 -6.51 -12.01 11.70
CA GLY A 103 -6.44 -13.40 12.17
C GLY A 103 -5.01 -13.93 12.35
N TYR A 104 -3.97 -13.12 12.14
CA TYR A 104 -2.60 -13.56 12.32
C TYR A 104 -2.21 -13.67 13.79
N VAL A 105 -1.57 -14.78 14.16
CA VAL A 105 -1.14 -15.06 15.54
C VAL A 105 0.16 -14.34 15.88
N HIS A 106 1.05 -14.19 14.90
CA HIS A 106 2.37 -13.59 15.09
C HIS A 106 2.51 -12.29 14.32
N VAL A 107 3.19 -11.33 14.94
CA VAL A 107 3.46 -10.00 14.36
C VAL A 107 4.95 -9.72 14.48
N VAL A 108 5.58 -9.41 13.36
CA VAL A 108 6.97 -8.99 13.30
C VAL A 108 7.03 -7.56 12.73
N PRO A 109 7.11 -6.53 13.58
CA PRO A 109 7.24 -5.17 13.11
C PRO A 109 8.56 -4.96 12.38
N THR A 110 8.49 -4.29 11.24
CA THR A 110 9.66 -3.84 10.48
C THR A 110 9.69 -2.32 10.42
N HIS A 111 10.84 -1.73 10.10
CA HIS A 111 10.95 -0.28 10.04
C HIS A 111 10.09 0.33 8.90
N GLN A 112 9.78 -0.48 7.84
CA GLN A 112 8.91 -0.08 6.72
C GLN A 112 8.54 -1.30 5.88
N GLY A 113 7.52 -1.17 5.00
CA GLY A 113 6.99 -2.26 4.18
C GLY A 113 8.04 -2.97 3.30
N ARG A 114 8.95 -2.22 2.65
CA ARG A 114 10.01 -2.84 1.82
C ARG A 114 11.02 -3.66 2.64
N GLY A 115 11.16 -3.38 3.92
CA GLY A 115 11.91 -4.25 4.84
C GLY A 115 11.21 -5.59 5.07
N ALA A 116 9.89 -5.58 5.22
CA ALA A 116 9.07 -6.79 5.29
C ALA A 116 9.12 -7.59 3.97
N GLU A 117 9.02 -6.92 2.82
CA GLU A 117 9.16 -7.55 1.50
C GLU A 117 10.49 -8.28 1.34
N HIS A 118 11.59 -7.65 1.79
CA HIS A 118 12.91 -8.28 1.78
C HIS A 118 12.93 -9.57 2.61
N LEU A 119 12.47 -9.50 3.87
CA LEU A 119 12.48 -10.64 4.78
C LEU A 119 11.62 -11.80 4.26
N ILE A 120 10.41 -11.51 3.81
CA ILE A 120 9.51 -12.54 3.26
C ILE A 120 10.10 -13.18 2.03
N SER A 121 10.68 -12.40 1.12
CA SER A 121 11.30 -12.93 -0.11
C SER A 121 12.45 -13.88 0.21
N GLN A 122 13.30 -13.54 1.20
CA GLN A 122 14.41 -14.42 1.62
C GLN A 122 13.95 -15.73 2.25
N ILE A 123 12.78 -15.76 2.89
CA ILE A 123 12.27 -16.94 3.59
C ILE A 123 11.43 -17.82 2.67
N ALA A 124 10.58 -17.19 1.83
CA ALA A 124 9.54 -17.88 1.09
C ALA A 124 9.97 -18.31 -0.33
N ILE A 125 11.01 -17.69 -0.90
CA ILE A 125 11.43 -17.95 -2.28
C ILE A 125 12.69 -18.82 -2.29
N LYS A 126 12.65 -19.90 -3.07
CA LYS A 126 13.84 -20.66 -3.46
C LYS A 126 14.28 -20.21 -4.86
N PRO A 127 15.59 -20.15 -5.15
CA PRO A 127 16.07 -19.77 -6.47
C PRO A 127 15.40 -20.58 -7.59
N GLY A 128 14.93 -19.88 -8.61
CA GLY A 128 14.25 -20.46 -9.77
C GLY A 128 12.73 -20.62 -9.62
N GLN A 129 12.15 -20.39 -8.44
CA GLN A 129 10.70 -20.45 -8.28
C GLN A 129 10.01 -19.22 -8.89
N PHE A 130 8.79 -19.42 -9.37
CA PHE A 130 7.94 -18.38 -9.91
C PHE A 130 7.14 -17.67 -8.80
N VAL A 131 6.96 -16.36 -8.99
CA VAL A 131 6.12 -15.52 -8.12
C VAL A 131 5.10 -14.79 -9.01
N PRO A 132 3.95 -15.41 -9.30
CA PRO A 132 2.88 -14.74 -10.03
C PRO A 132 2.28 -13.60 -9.20
N GLY A 133 1.93 -12.51 -9.85
CA GLY A 133 1.31 -11.34 -9.20
C GLY A 133 0.47 -10.52 -10.17
N ASN A 134 -0.47 -9.74 -9.61
CA ASN A 134 -1.29 -8.81 -10.37
C ASN A 134 -0.54 -7.51 -10.64
N MET A 135 0.39 -7.57 -11.56
CA MET A 135 1.40 -6.55 -11.87
C MET A 135 2.45 -6.40 -10.75
N TYR A 136 3.60 -5.90 -11.11
CA TYR A 136 4.68 -5.68 -10.15
C TYR A 136 4.49 -4.38 -9.37
N PHE A 137 5.06 -4.33 -8.16
CA PHE A 137 5.48 -3.08 -7.54
C PHE A 137 7.01 -3.07 -7.47
N THR A 138 7.63 -1.91 -7.67
CA THR A 138 9.08 -1.80 -7.91
C THR A 138 9.94 -2.46 -6.84
N THR A 139 9.65 -2.22 -5.56
CA THR A 139 10.41 -2.79 -4.44
C THR A 139 10.09 -4.26 -4.22
N THR A 140 8.83 -4.66 -4.36
CA THR A 140 8.38 -6.04 -4.18
C THR A 140 9.08 -6.96 -5.19
N ARG A 141 8.99 -6.62 -6.47
CA ARG A 141 9.65 -7.36 -7.55
C ARG A 141 11.18 -7.40 -7.35
N LEU A 142 11.80 -6.28 -6.99
CA LEU A 142 13.24 -6.23 -6.72
C LEU A 142 13.65 -7.26 -5.66
N HIS A 143 12.92 -7.35 -4.55
CA HIS A 143 13.25 -8.29 -3.47
C HIS A 143 12.97 -9.74 -3.86
N GLN A 144 11.92 -10.00 -4.62
CA GLN A 144 11.61 -11.32 -5.18
C GLN A 144 12.73 -11.81 -6.10
N GLU A 145 13.16 -10.98 -7.06
CA GLU A 145 14.23 -11.31 -8.01
C GLU A 145 15.61 -11.45 -7.31
N ARG A 146 15.89 -10.60 -6.31
CA ARG A 146 17.12 -10.74 -5.50
C ARG A 146 17.16 -12.00 -4.65
N ALA A 147 16.02 -12.56 -4.28
CA ALA A 147 15.94 -13.86 -3.63
C ALA A 147 16.07 -15.03 -4.62
N GLY A 148 16.18 -14.74 -5.91
CA GLY A 148 16.28 -15.73 -6.98
C GLY A 148 14.92 -16.15 -7.57
N GLY A 149 13.84 -15.47 -7.23
CA GLY A 149 12.52 -15.70 -7.80
C GLY A 149 12.36 -15.13 -9.20
N ILE A 150 11.39 -15.63 -9.93
CA ILE A 150 11.00 -15.17 -11.27
C ILE A 150 9.62 -14.57 -11.16
N PHE A 151 9.52 -13.23 -11.23
CA PHE A 151 8.22 -12.57 -11.23
C PHE A 151 7.49 -12.86 -12.55
N VAL A 152 6.20 -13.20 -12.45
CA VAL A 152 5.31 -13.42 -13.60
C VAL A 152 4.07 -12.56 -13.44
N ASP A 153 3.82 -11.70 -14.43
CA ASP A 153 2.62 -10.87 -14.45
C ASP A 153 1.42 -11.70 -14.89
N VAL A 154 0.46 -11.86 -14.00
CA VAL A 154 -0.80 -12.57 -14.24
C VAL A 154 -2.01 -11.65 -14.07
N ILE A 155 -1.80 -10.32 -14.14
CA ILE A 155 -2.91 -9.37 -14.15
C ILE A 155 -3.77 -9.57 -15.41
N ARG A 156 -5.03 -9.27 -15.31
CA ARG A 156 -5.92 -9.32 -16.47
C ARG A 156 -5.58 -8.26 -17.52
N ASP A 157 -5.85 -8.56 -18.79
CA ASP A 157 -5.43 -7.72 -19.92
C ASP A 157 -6.06 -6.33 -19.90
N GLU A 158 -7.30 -6.21 -19.37
CA GLU A 158 -7.99 -4.93 -19.25
C GLU A 158 -7.24 -3.92 -18.35
N ALA A 159 -6.31 -4.37 -17.52
CA ALA A 159 -5.47 -3.49 -16.72
C ALA A 159 -4.52 -2.63 -17.58
N HIS A 160 -4.15 -3.13 -18.77
CA HIS A 160 -3.26 -2.44 -19.71
C HIS A 160 -4.00 -1.51 -20.68
N ASP A 161 -5.33 -1.56 -20.69
CA ASP A 161 -6.17 -0.69 -21.52
C ASP A 161 -6.79 0.42 -20.64
N PRO A 162 -6.34 1.69 -20.78
CA PRO A 162 -6.89 2.81 -20.03
C PRO A 162 -8.36 3.11 -20.37
N GLU A 163 -8.82 2.74 -21.56
CA GLU A 163 -10.19 2.96 -22.01
C GLU A 163 -11.17 1.88 -21.52
N SER A 164 -10.66 0.76 -21.05
CA SER A 164 -11.50 -0.31 -20.49
C SER A 164 -12.27 0.16 -19.28
N LEU A 165 -13.57 -0.08 -19.26
CA LEU A 165 -14.48 0.19 -18.13
C LEU A 165 -14.66 -0.99 -17.18
N HIS A 166 -13.78 -1.99 -17.23
CA HIS A 166 -13.85 -3.12 -16.32
C HIS A 166 -13.72 -2.64 -14.85
N PRO A 167 -14.64 -3.03 -13.94
CA PRO A 167 -14.70 -2.48 -12.60
C PRO A 167 -13.52 -2.89 -11.70
N PHE A 168 -12.89 -4.04 -11.98
CA PHE A 168 -11.80 -4.61 -11.20
C PHE A 168 -10.62 -4.97 -12.09
N LYS A 169 -9.99 -3.97 -12.67
CA LYS A 169 -8.82 -4.15 -13.54
C LYS A 169 -7.59 -4.70 -12.80
N GLY A 170 -7.57 -4.59 -11.47
CA GLY A 170 -6.49 -5.11 -10.63
C GLY A 170 -6.55 -6.61 -10.36
N ASP A 171 -7.61 -7.30 -10.76
CA ASP A 171 -7.73 -8.73 -10.52
C ASP A 171 -6.65 -9.55 -11.22
N VAL A 172 -6.24 -10.64 -10.56
CA VAL A 172 -5.48 -11.73 -11.20
C VAL A 172 -6.37 -12.39 -12.24
N ASP A 173 -5.83 -12.63 -13.43
CA ASP A 173 -6.40 -13.55 -14.41
C ASP A 173 -6.14 -14.98 -13.97
N LEU A 174 -7.19 -15.66 -13.52
CA LEU A 174 -7.09 -17.04 -13.04
C LEU A 174 -6.66 -17.99 -14.15
N GLY A 175 -7.03 -17.72 -15.42
CA GLY A 175 -6.59 -18.54 -16.55
C GLY A 175 -5.07 -18.45 -16.78
N LYS A 176 -4.48 -17.24 -16.66
CA LYS A 176 -3.02 -17.06 -16.71
C LYS A 176 -2.32 -17.77 -15.54
N LEU A 177 -2.88 -17.67 -14.34
CA LEU A 177 -2.34 -18.34 -13.16
C LEU A 177 -2.40 -19.86 -13.29
N GLU A 178 -3.53 -20.40 -13.71
CA GLU A 178 -3.72 -21.84 -13.95
C GLU A 178 -2.78 -22.36 -15.03
N ALA A 179 -2.60 -21.63 -16.12
CA ALA A 179 -1.67 -21.98 -17.18
C ALA A 179 -0.21 -22.05 -16.67
N LEU A 180 0.20 -21.05 -15.85
CA LEU A 180 1.54 -21.06 -15.24
C LEU A 180 1.76 -22.28 -14.35
N VAL A 181 0.76 -22.61 -13.50
CA VAL A 181 0.81 -23.78 -12.62
C VAL A 181 0.83 -25.09 -13.43
N ALA A 182 0.04 -25.17 -14.49
CA ALA A 182 0.01 -26.35 -15.36
C ALA A 182 1.32 -26.57 -16.12
N GLU A 183 1.99 -25.50 -16.52
CA GLU A 183 3.26 -25.59 -17.25
C GLU A 183 4.45 -25.97 -16.36
N HIS A 184 4.51 -25.42 -15.14
CA HIS A 184 5.71 -25.53 -14.30
C HIS A 184 5.54 -26.40 -13.06
N GLY A 185 4.31 -26.73 -12.67
CA GLY A 185 3.99 -27.43 -11.43
C GLY A 185 3.80 -26.48 -10.24
N ALA A 186 2.89 -26.82 -9.34
CA ALA A 186 2.59 -26.01 -8.17
C ALA A 186 3.78 -25.85 -7.22
N GLU A 187 4.68 -26.81 -7.16
CA GLU A 187 5.89 -26.78 -6.34
C GLU A 187 6.92 -25.75 -6.81
N GLN A 188 6.80 -25.29 -8.07
CA GLN A 188 7.63 -24.22 -8.62
C GLN A 188 7.04 -22.82 -8.33
N ILE A 189 5.87 -22.74 -7.74
CA ILE A 189 5.26 -21.47 -7.34
C ILE A 189 5.59 -21.20 -5.87
N ALA A 190 6.34 -20.13 -5.60
CA ALA A 190 6.69 -19.76 -4.21
C ALA A 190 5.46 -19.25 -3.44
N TYR A 191 4.75 -18.31 -4.02
CA TYR A 191 3.48 -17.75 -3.54
C TYR A 191 2.85 -16.89 -4.63
N VAL A 192 1.57 -16.52 -4.47
CA VAL A 192 0.90 -15.52 -5.31
C VAL A 192 0.97 -14.17 -4.63
N SER A 193 1.49 -13.15 -5.32
CA SER A 193 1.64 -11.79 -4.81
C SER A 193 0.48 -10.92 -5.26
N LEU A 194 -0.40 -10.55 -4.33
CA LEU A 194 -1.56 -9.69 -4.61
C LEU A 194 -1.32 -8.28 -4.07
N ALA A 195 -1.41 -7.29 -4.94
CA ALA A 195 -1.41 -5.87 -4.59
C ALA A 195 -2.84 -5.31 -4.67
N GLY A 196 -3.31 -4.78 -3.61
CA GLY A 196 -4.60 -4.10 -3.58
C GLY A 196 -4.44 -2.74 -2.88
N THR A 197 -4.43 -1.65 -3.60
CA THR A 197 -4.70 -1.42 -5.02
C THR A 197 -3.44 -1.60 -5.88
N VAL A 198 -3.60 -1.78 -7.22
CA VAL A 198 -2.47 -2.03 -8.12
C VAL A 198 -1.91 -0.71 -8.62
N ASN A 199 -0.92 -0.16 -7.92
CA ASN A 199 -0.35 1.17 -8.21
C ASN A 199 0.17 1.30 -9.65
N MET A 200 0.90 0.28 -10.13
CA MET A 200 1.53 0.34 -11.46
C MET A 200 0.52 0.22 -12.62
N ALA A 201 -0.71 -0.17 -12.33
CA ALA A 201 -1.83 -0.15 -13.28
C ALA A 201 -2.75 1.09 -13.09
N GLY A 202 -2.26 2.14 -12.42
CA GLY A 202 -3.03 3.36 -12.15
C GLY A 202 -3.96 3.27 -10.94
N GLY A 203 -3.59 2.49 -9.92
CA GLY A 203 -4.37 2.37 -8.67
C GLY A 203 -5.63 1.51 -8.82
N GLN A 204 -5.62 0.52 -9.71
CA GLN A 204 -6.79 -0.29 -10.02
C GLN A 204 -7.22 -1.17 -8.83
N PRO A 205 -8.52 -1.28 -8.57
CA PRO A 205 -9.06 -2.10 -7.50
C PRO A 205 -9.02 -3.59 -7.83
N VAL A 206 -8.93 -4.39 -6.76
CA VAL A 206 -9.07 -5.86 -6.80
C VAL A 206 -10.43 -6.24 -6.22
N SER A 207 -11.12 -7.21 -6.80
CA SER A 207 -12.38 -7.70 -6.26
C SER A 207 -12.16 -8.62 -5.06
N MET A 208 -13.08 -8.59 -4.10
CA MET A 208 -13.08 -9.54 -2.99
C MET A 208 -13.30 -10.99 -3.41
N ALA A 209 -13.82 -11.20 -4.62
CA ALA A 209 -14.00 -12.55 -5.18
C ALA A 209 -12.68 -13.10 -5.74
N ASN A 210 -11.72 -12.22 -6.07
CA ASN A 210 -10.40 -12.60 -6.58
C ASN A 210 -9.40 -12.85 -5.44
N VAL A 211 -9.59 -12.21 -4.28
CA VAL A 211 -8.78 -12.40 -3.07
C VAL A 211 -9.22 -13.63 -2.28
#